data_584460048bc737e533a604adbf695ad7
#
_entry.id   584460048bc737e533a604adbf695ad7
#
_cell.length_a   1.000
_cell.length_b   1.000
_cell.length_c   1.000
_cell.angle_alpha   90.00
_cell.angle_beta   90.00
_cell.angle_gamma   90.00
#
_symmetry.space_group_name_H-M   'P 1'
#
loop_
_entity.id
_entity.type
_entity.pdbx_description
1 polymer ?
#
loop_
_entity_poly.entity_id
_entity_poly.type
_entity_poly.pdbx_seq_one_letter_code
_entity_poly.pdbx_strand_id
1 'polypeptide(L)'
;MTDAITTGDTSLRALYAQTVQALTRGRPAEARDCLNALADVVTDYQLAVLELARQLAVQSFEWPAERRTFEPQRRTVPAREQIDLVTFHVHLPQSPSGIHEPIDFVSLLADWLTAAEAVAPAARTILLTDEHTEIPATLPFDVVVRKPIDRDRLMYERMRVQCEYLLAREEDRASVLLDSDAIVNADPCGLFTHTGDLGLTWRDGFPTAPFNGGAIFVAPGEGGPALLREALDCYDELVNHPNVVAAFETDLRAWWGDQYALALLVGYRNFADRGAAHGTYIDARTVRFLPCSEYNYTVETANSVAAPEPRRLREKFIVHFKGNRKSLQSEYVARLRALKSTQ
;
A
#
# COMPACT_ATOMS: atom_id res chain seq x y z
N MET A 1 26.37 31.60 -23.61
CA MET A 1 25.58 31.15 -22.43
C MET A 1 25.24 29.65 -22.44
N THR A 2 25.72 28.90 -23.42
CA THR A 2 25.43 27.46 -23.58
C THR A 2 26.45 26.52 -22.94
N ASP A 3 27.65 27.02 -22.58
CA ASP A 3 28.72 26.16 -22.03
C ASP A 3 28.70 25.98 -20.49
N ALA A 4 27.96 26.82 -19.78
CA ALA A 4 27.85 26.72 -18.31
C ALA A 4 26.89 25.62 -17.85
N ILE A 5 25.95 25.21 -18.71
CA ILE A 5 24.95 24.18 -18.40
C ILE A 5 25.55 22.76 -18.48
N THR A 6 26.56 22.55 -19.34
CA THR A 6 27.15 21.21 -19.55
C THR A 6 28.10 20.77 -18.45
N THR A 7 28.83 21.68 -17.81
CA THR A 7 29.75 21.35 -16.71
C THR A 7 29.02 21.11 -15.38
N GLY A 8 27.93 21.83 -15.11
CA GLY A 8 27.08 21.60 -13.95
C GLY A 8 26.36 20.24 -13.98
N ASP A 9 25.85 19.84 -15.13
CA ASP A 9 25.10 18.59 -15.31
C ASP A 9 25.97 17.34 -15.04
N THR A 10 27.26 17.37 -15.40
CA THR A 10 28.18 16.24 -15.13
C THR A 10 28.48 16.08 -13.62
N SER A 11 28.62 17.20 -12.90
CA SER A 11 28.86 17.19 -11.45
C SER A 11 27.64 16.65 -10.69
N LEU A 12 26.45 17.03 -11.09
CA LEU A 12 25.19 16.59 -10.48
C LEU A 12 24.92 15.11 -10.69
N ARG A 13 25.11 14.62 -11.91
CA ARG A 13 25.00 13.19 -12.23
C ARG A 13 26.01 12.36 -11.44
N ALA A 14 27.22 12.88 -11.25
CA ALA A 14 28.22 12.21 -10.44
C ALA A 14 27.83 12.13 -8.95
N LEU A 15 27.34 13.23 -8.37
CA LEU A 15 26.84 13.26 -6.98
C LEU A 15 25.62 12.33 -6.81
N TYR A 16 24.69 12.36 -7.75
CA TYR A 16 23.55 11.45 -7.75
C TYR A 16 24.00 9.98 -7.78
N ALA A 17 24.90 9.62 -8.69
CA ALA A 17 25.43 8.28 -8.80
C ALA A 17 26.19 7.83 -7.53
N GLN A 18 26.96 8.73 -6.93
CA GLN A 18 27.66 8.48 -5.64
C GLN A 18 26.66 8.24 -4.50
N THR A 19 25.58 9.04 -4.42
CA THR A 19 24.54 8.87 -3.42
C THR A 19 23.86 7.50 -3.57
N VAL A 20 23.44 7.14 -4.78
CA VAL A 20 22.84 5.82 -5.07
C VAL A 20 23.81 4.69 -4.70
N GLN A 21 25.08 4.83 -5.03
CA GLN A 21 26.11 3.84 -4.71
C GLN A 21 26.34 3.70 -3.21
N ALA A 22 26.38 4.81 -2.46
CA ALA A 22 26.51 4.82 -1.01
C ALA A 22 25.31 4.14 -0.35
N LEU A 23 24.09 4.44 -0.81
CA LEU A 23 22.86 3.79 -0.34
C LEU A 23 22.87 2.29 -0.59
N THR A 24 23.21 1.89 -1.82
CA THR A 24 23.28 0.46 -2.21
C THR A 24 24.30 -0.32 -1.38
N ARG A 25 25.37 0.35 -0.94
CA ARG A 25 26.41 -0.25 -0.10
C ARG A 25 26.12 -0.15 1.40
N GLY A 26 24.98 0.36 1.81
CA GLY A 26 24.60 0.53 3.22
C GLY A 26 25.46 1.54 3.98
N ARG A 27 25.88 2.64 3.30
CA ARG A 27 26.66 3.72 3.91
C ARG A 27 25.83 5.01 4.04
N PRO A 28 24.92 5.09 4.99
CA PRO A 28 23.98 6.21 5.10
C PRO A 28 24.64 7.57 5.37
N ALA A 29 25.75 7.61 6.08
CA ALA A 29 26.48 8.85 6.35
C ALA A 29 27.05 9.45 5.04
N GLU A 30 27.74 8.63 4.23
CA GLU A 30 28.29 9.04 2.94
C GLU A 30 27.17 9.49 1.96
N ALA A 31 26.05 8.77 1.97
CA ALA A 31 24.89 9.14 1.16
C ALA A 31 24.30 10.50 1.59
N ARG A 32 24.26 10.77 2.89
CA ARG A 32 23.79 12.06 3.45
C ARG A 32 24.68 13.22 3.01
N ASP A 33 26.00 13.04 3.04
CA ASP A 33 26.95 14.09 2.64
C ASP A 33 26.80 14.40 1.14
N CYS A 34 26.68 13.37 0.30
CA CYS A 34 26.41 13.53 -1.12
C CYS A 34 25.05 14.21 -1.37
N LEU A 35 24.02 13.86 -0.58
CA LEU A 35 22.67 14.45 -0.70
C LEU A 35 22.67 15.94 -0.32
N ASN A 36 23.38 16.31 0.76
CA ASN A 36 23.53 17.72 1.15
C ASN A 36 24.24 18.52 0.06
N ALA A 37 25.32 17.97 -0.51
CA ALA A 37 26.02 18.59 -1.64
C ALA A 37 25.13 18.74 -2.90
N LEU A 38 24.22 17.78 -3.15
CA LEU A 38 23.21 17.87 -4.19
C LEU A 38 22.21 19.00 -3.90
N ALA A 39 21.69 19.09 -2.68
CA ALA A 39 20.71 20.09 -2.28
C ALA A 39 21.26 21.53 -2.39
N ASP A 40 22.54 21.72 -2.14
CA ASP A 40 23.20 23.04 -2.24
C ASP A 40 23.40 23.52 -3.67
N VAL A 41 23.43 22.61 -4.64
CA VAL A 41 23.75 22.90 -6.05
C VAL A 41 22.52 23.06 -6.92
N VAL A 42 21.30 22.59 -6.49
CA VAL A 42 20.22 22.37 -7.45
C VAL A 42 18.82 22.67 -6.95
N THR A 43 18.24 23.74 -7.47
CA THR A 43 16.80 24.04 -7.35
C THR A 43 15.91 23.21 -8.31
N ASP A 44 16.43 22.74 -9.44
CA ASP A 44 15.64 22.07 -10.49
C ASP A 44 15.57 20.54 -10.38
N TYR A 45 16.36 19.91 -9.49
CA TYR A 45 16.35 18.45 -9.28
C TYR A 45 15.62 18.03 -8.00
N GLN A 46 14.67 18.81 -7.53
CA GLN A 46 13.94 18.55 -6.29
C GLN A 46 13.37 17.11 -6.20
N LEU A 47 12.86 16.57 -7.31
CA LEU A 47 12.31 15.21 -7.32
C LEU A 47 13.38 14.13 -7.09
N ALA A 48 14.56 14.26 -7.70
CA ALA A 48 15.64 13.29 -7.50
C ALA A 48 16.25 13.39 -6.11
N VAL A 49 16.38 14.61 -5.57
CA VAL A 49 16.84 14.85 -4.19
C VAL A 49 15.84 14.28 -3.18
N LEU A 50 14.54 14.47 -3.39
CA LEU A 50 13.50 13.89 -2.55
C LEU A 50 13.53 12.36 -2.57
N GLU A 51 13.71 11.76 -3.74
CA GLU A 51 13.79 10.31 -3.86
C GLU A 51 15.00 9.73 -3.12
N LEU A 52 16.16 10.38 -3.22
CA LEU A 52 17.35 9.99 -2.47
C LEU A 52 17.20 10.20 -0.96
N ALA A 53 16.54 11.30 -0.55
CA ALA A 53 16.24 11.56 0.84
C ALA A 53 15.30 10.49 1.43
N ARG A 54 14.31 10.03 0.66
CA ARG A 54 13.46 8.89 1.04
C ARG A 54 14.27 7.64 1.30
N GLN A 55 15.15 7.27 0.36
CA GLN A 55 16.01 6.09 0.53
C GLN A 55 16.89 6.22 1.76
N LEU A 56 17.46 7.40 2.00
CA LEU A 56 18.30 7.67 3.14
C LEU A 56 17.53 7.58 4.46
N ALA A 57 16.33 8.16 4.53
CA ALA A 57 15.50 8.11 5.73
C ALA A 57 15.15 6.67 6.09
N VAL A 58 14.70 5.88 5.14
CA VAL A 58 14.40 4.47 5.35
C VAL A 58 15.63 3.69 5.80
N GLN A 59 16.84 4.01 5.31
CA GLN A 59 18.09 3.35 5.69
C GLN A 59 18.72 3.87 7.00
N SER A 60 18.33 5.04 7.50
CA SER A 60 18.91 5.64 8.71
C SER A 60 18.28 5.14 10.01
N PHE A 61 17.19 4.38 9.94
CA PHE A 61 16.58 3.79 11.13
C PHE A 61 17.38 2.58 11.64
N GLU A 62 17.34 2.37 12.95
CA GLU A 62 17.82 1.12 13.53
C GLU A 62 16.89 -0.01 13.12
N TRP A 63 17.42 -0.91 12.29
CA TRP A 63 16.68 -2.06 11.80
C TRP A 63 16.64 -3.16 12.84
N PRO A 64 15.53 -3.85 13.00
CA PRO A 64 15.45 -5.02 13.87
C PRO A 64 16.56 -6.04 13.53
N ALA A 65 17.05 -6.74 14.55
CA ALA A 65 18.11 -7.73 14.44
C ALA A 65 17.83 -8.80 13.36
N GLU A 66 18.89 -9.50 12.95
CA GLU A 66 18.86 -10.51 11.89
C GLU A 66 17.63 -11.42 11.92
N ARG A 67 16.98 -11.54 10.78
CA ARG A 67 15.74 -12.29 10.62
C ARG A 67 16.01 -13.68 10.15
N ARG A 68 15.25 -14.62 10.67
CA ARG A 68 15.31 -16.03 10.24
C ARG A 68 14.83 -16.14 8.81
N THR A 69 15.40 -17.07 8.06
CA THR A 69 14.90 -17.47 6.73
C THR A 69 13.43 -17.85 6.84
N PHE A 70 12.59 -17.25 6.01
CA PHE A 70 11.16 -17.50 6.01
C PHE A 70 10.85 -18.82 5.31
N GLU A 71 10.26 -19.76 6.04
CA GLU A 71 9.68 -20.96 5.46
C GLU A 71 8.15 -20.83 5.49
N PRO A 72 7.48 -20.80 4.31
CA PRO A 72 6.04 -20.65 4.26
C PRO A 72 5.36 -21.88 4.87
N GLN A 73 4.65 -21.67 5.96
CA GLN A 73 3.81 -22.70 6.55
C GLN A 73 2.41 -22.65 5.92
N ARG A 74 1.86 -23.81 5.60
CA ARG A 74 0.50 -23.92 5.10
C ARG A 74 -0.47 -23.70 6.26
N ARG A 75 -1.35 -22.70 6.13
CA ARG A 75 -2.37 -22.38 7.14
C ARG A 75 -3.72 -22.98 6.78
N THR A 76 -4.57 -23.13 7.79
CA THR A 76 -5.97 -23.42 7.57
C THR A 76 -6.63 -22.23 6.88
N VAL A 77 -7.28 -22.49 5.77
CA VAL A 77 -8.02 -21.48 5.01
C VAL A 77 -9.29 -21.14 5.78
N PRO A 78 -9.60 -19.86 6.06
CA PRO A 78 -10.86 -19.49 6.72
C PRO A 78 -12.06 -19.84 5.82
N ALA A 79 -13.19 -20.15 6.44
CA ALA A 79 -14.45 -20.25 5.72
C ALA A 79 -14.83 -18.89 5.13
N ARG A 80 -15.60 -18.87 4.04
CA ARG A 80 -15.95 -17.62 3.32
C ARG A 80 -16.69 -16.63 4.20
N GLU A 81 -17.59 -17.11 5.05
CA GLU A 81 -18.35 -16.34 6.04
C GLU A 81 -17.48 -15.77 7.16
N GLN A 82 -16.25 -16.25 7.31
CA GLN A 82 -15.26 -15.77 8.27
C GLN A 82 -14.29 -14.73 7.66
N ILE A 83 -14.60 -14.19 6.48
CA ILE A 83 -13.79 -13.17 5.81
C ILE A 83 -14.48 -11.82 5.91
N ASP A 84 -13.73 -10.81 6.33
CA ASP A 84 -14.11 -9.41 6.25
C ASP A 84 -13.40 -8.74 5.08
N LEU A 85 -14.16 -8.19 4.14
CA LEU A 85 -13.67 -7.29 3.12
C LEU A 85 -13.80 -5.87 3.66
N VAL A 86 -12.69 -5.20 3.89
CA VAL A 86 -12.65 -3.92 4.60
C VAL A 86 -12.14 -2.85 3.66
N THR A 87 -12.90 -1.77 3.50
CA THR A 87 -12.43 -0.58 2.77
C THR A 87 -12.47 0.66 3.66
N PHE A 88 -11.64 1.64 3.31
CA PHE A 88 -11.59 2.94 3.97
C PHE A 88 -11.98 4.03 2.97
N HIS A 89 -12.89 4.91 3.38
CA HIS A 89 -13.27 6.05 2.57
C HIS A 89 -13.64 7.26 3.45
N VAL A 90 -13.08 8.41 3.10
CA VAL A 90 -13.43 9.73 3.65
C VAL A 90 -13.65 10.69 2.49
N HIS A 91 -14.77 11.39 2.51
CA HIS A 91 -15.03 12.42 1.51
C HIS A 91 -14.09 13.62 1.73
N LEU A 92 -13.28 13.92 0.74
CA LEU A 92 -12.43 15.11 0.71
C LEU A 92 -12.99 16.09 -0.33
N PRO A 93 -13.21 17.38 0.04
CA PRO A 93 -13.74 18.38 -0.88
C PRO A 93 -12.78 18.69 -2.05
N GLN A 94 -11.49 18.41 -1.85
CA GLN A 94 -10.45 18.52 -2.89
C GLN A 94 -9.61 17.25 -2.85
N SER A 95 -9.43 16.62 -4.02
CA SER A 95 -8.55 15.46 -4.10
C SER A 95 -7.09 15.91 -3.99
N PRO A 96 -6.34 15.47 -2.98
CA PRO A 96 -4.92 15.82 -2.85
C PRO A 96 -4.04 15.13 -3.88
N SER A 97 -4.58 14.24 -4.70
CA SER A 97 -3.82 13.30 -5.54
C SER A 97 -3.41 13.82 -6.91
N GLY A 98 -3.62 15.10 -7.24
CA GLY A 98 -3.33 15.60 -8.58
C GLY A 98 -4.11 14.92 -9.70
N ILE A 99 -5.21 14.23 -9.37
CA ILE A 99 -6.12 13.62 -10.33
C ILE A 99 -6.91 14.75 -10.96
N HIS A 100 -6.79 14.89 -12.28
CA HIS A 100 -7.36 16.01 -13.01
C HIS A 100 -8.86 15.88 -13.28
N GLU A 101 -9.43 14.69 -13.11
CA GLU A 101 -10.85 14.43 -13.31
C GLU A 101 -11.58 14.27 -11.98
N PRO A 102 -12.80 14.79 -11.84
CA PRO A 102 -13.64 14.55 -10.68
C PRO A 102 -13.89 13.05 -10.52
N ILE A 103 -13.63 12.51 -9.34
CA ILE A 103 -13.89 11.11 -9.04
C ILE A 103 -15.22 11.03 -8.30
N ASP A 104 -16.14 10.24 -8.83
CA ASP A 104 -17.34 9.83 -8.13
C ASP A 104 -17.02 8.66 -7.18
N PHE A 105 -16.69 9.01 -5.94
CA PHE A 105 -16.36 8.02 -4.91
C PHE A 105 -17.57 7.16 -4.49
N VAL A 106 -18.80 7.66 -4.65
CA VAL A 106 -20.00 6.86 -4.40
C VAL A 106 -20.11 5.75 -5.41
N SER A 107 -19.88 6.05 -6.69
CA SER A 107 -19.82 5.03 -7.74
C SER A 107 -18.67 4.03 -7.53
N LEU A 108 -17.49 4.48 -7.09
CA LEU A 108 -16.38 3.57 -6.77
C LEU A 108 -16.76 2.58 -5.65
N LEU A 109 -17.40 3.05 -4.58
CA LEU A 109 -17.86 2.19 -3.49
C LEU A 109 -18.99 1.25 -3.93
N ALA A 110 -19.89 1.69 -4.81
CA ALA A 110 -20.92 0.84 -5.40
C ALA A 110 -20.32 -0.28 -6.24
N ASP A 111 -19.32 0.03 -7.06
CA ASP A 111 -18.58 -0.95 -7.84
C ASP A 111 -17.81 -1.93 -6.94
N TRP A 112 -17.19 -1.42 -5.87
CA TRP A 112 -16.50 -2.24 -4.89
C TRP A 112 -17.44 -3.26 -4.25
N LEU A 113 -18.62 -2.84 -3.79
CA LEU A 113 -19.66 -3.72 -3.25
C LEU A 113 -20.18 -4.71 -4.29
N THR A 114 -20.40 -4.27 -5.53
CA THR A 114 -20.86 -5.13 -6.62
C THR A 114 -19.83 -6.23 -6.93
N ALA A 115 -18.53 -5.90 -6.91
CA ALA A 115 -17.47 -6.89 -7.07
C ALA A 115 -17.42 -7.87 -5.90
N ALA A 116 -17.53 -7.37 -4.66
CA ALA A 116 -17.60 -8.20 -3.46
C ALA A 116 -18.76 -9.20 -3.52
N GLU A 117 -19.96 -8.74 -3.84
CA GLU A 117 -21.14 -9.60 -4.03
C GLU A 117 -20.95 -10.66 -5.13
N ALA A 118 -20.36 -10.26 -6.26
CA ALA A 118 -20.16 -11.17 -7.38
C ALA A 118 -19.12 -12.26 -7.13
N VAL A 119 -18.11 -11.99 -6.28
CA VAL A 119 -16.94 -12.86 -6.09
C VAL A 119 -16.93 -13.55 -4.74
N ALA A 120 -17.38 -12.86 -3.69
CA ALA A 120 -17.33 -13.32 -2.31
C ALA A 120 -18.64 -13.00 -1.57
N PRO A 121 -19.81 -13.49 -2.03
CA PRO A 121 -21.13 -13.11 -1.49
C PRO A 121 -21.35 -13.50 -0.02
N ALA A 122 -20.55 -14.42 0.52
CA ALA A 122 -20.61 -14.80 1.93
C ALA A 122 -19.64 -14.01 2.83
N ALA A 123 -18.74 -13.21 2.24
CA ALA A 123 -17.84 -12.35 2.99
C ALA A 123 -18.59 -11.11 3.53
N ARG A 124 -18.24 -10.67 4.72
CA ARG A 124 -18.82 -9.47 5.34
C ARG A 124 -18.12 -8.22 4.79
N THR A 125 -18.88 -7.23 4.35
CA THR A 125 -18.38 -5.96 3.81
C THR A 125 -18.35 -4.89 4.89
N ILE A 126 -17.19 -4.27 5.09
CA ILE A 126 -16.93 -3.29 6.16
C ILE A 126 -16.47 -1.98 5.52
N LEU A 127 -17.11 -0.88 5.89
CA LEU A 127 -16.64 0.47 5.57
C LEU A 127 -16.12 1.15 6.83
N LEU A 128 -14.86 1.58 6.78
CA LEU A 128 -14.27 2.47 7.76
C LEU A 128 -14.33 3.90 7.23
N THR A 129 -14.89 4.84 8.01
CA THR A 129 -15.10 6.21 7.56
C THR A 129 -15.11 7.20 8.73
N ASP A 130 -15.12 8.51 8.42
CA ASP A 130 -15.27 9.54 9.43
C ASP A 130 -16.75 9.77 9.81
N GLU A 131 -16.95 10.63 10.80
CA GLU A 131 -18.29 10.97 11.32
C GLU A 131 -19.09 11.85 10.34
N HIS A 132 -18.41 12.50 9.40
CA HIS A 132 -18.99 13.55 8.53
C HIS A 132 -19.22 13.09 7.09
N THR A 133 -18.60 11.98 6.66
CA THR A 133 -18.80 11.44 5.33
C THR A 133 -20.20 10.87 5.18
N GLU A 134 -20.99 11.44 4.28
CA GLU A 134 -22.32 10.93 3.96
C GLU A 134 -22.18 9.63 3.13
N ILE A 135 -22.75 8.57 3.63
CA ILE A 135 -22.82 7.28 2.94
C ILE A 135 -24.27 7.06 2.52
N PRO A 136 -24.56 7.04 1.20
CA PRO A 136 -25.91 6.81 0.71
C PRO A 136 -26.47 5.45 1.18
N ALA A 137 -27.74 5.41 1.53
CA ALA A 137 -28.42 4.17 1.92
C ALA A 137 -28.46 3.11 0.78
N THR A 138 -28.14 3.52 -0.44
CA THR A 138 -27.96 2.62 -1.60
C THR A 138 -26.65 1.84 -1.59
N LEU A 139 -25.75 2.11 -0.65
CA LEU A 139 -24.50 1.37 -0.44
C LEU A 139 -24.65 0.45 0.78
N PRO A 140 -25.12 -0.80 0.59
CA PRO A 140 -25.48 -1.71 1.67
C PRO A 140 -24.27 -2.44 2.26
N PHE A 141 -23.33 -1.70 2.86
CA PHE A 141 -22.28 -2.31 3.67
C PHE A 141 -22.90 -3.05 4.87
N ASP A 142 -22.39 -4.25 5.19
CA ASP A 142 -22.84 -5.00 6.36
C ASP A 142 -22.52 -4.26 7.67
N VAL A 143 -21.38 -3.57 7.70
CA VAL A 143 -20.94 -2.76 8.83
C VAL A 143 -20.33 -1.44 8.36
N VAL A 144 -20.74 -0.34 8.97
CA VAL A 144 -20.12 0.98 8.81
C VAL A 144 -19.54 1.42 10.15
N VAL A 145 -18.22 1.52 10.23
CA VAL A 145 -17.50 1.97 11.41
C VAL A 145 -17.12 3.43 11.25
N ARG A 146 -17.67 4.30 12.10
CA ARG A 146 -17.38 5.73 12.10
C ARG A 146 -16.40 6.08 13.21
N LYS A 147 -15.36 6.85 12.88
CA LYS A 147 -14.33 7.29 13.81
C LYS A 147 -13.96 8.75 13.55
N PRO A 148 -13.54 9.51 14.57
CA PRO A 148 -12.89 10.79 14.34
C PRO A 148 -11.62 10.59 13.48
N ILE A 149 -11.50 11.36 12.39
CA ILE A 149 -10.39 11.26 11.43
C ILE A 149 -9.83 12.66 11.17
N ASP A 150 -8.53 12.81 11.36
CA ASP A 150 -7.77 13.97 10.92
C ASP A 150 -7.53 13.89 9.40
N ARG A 151 -8.26 14.70 8.64
CA ARG A 151 -8.20 14.71 7.17
C ARG A 151 -6.87 15.20 6.61
N ASP A 152 -6.08 15.93 7.40
CA ASP A 152 -4.75 16.38 7.00
C ASP A 152 -3.69 15.26 7.09
N ARG A 153 -4.02 14.13 7.76
CA ARG A 153 -3.15 12.99 7.95
C ARG A 153 -3.80 11.69 7.47
N LEU A 154 -4.48 11.72 6.36
CA LEU A 154 -5.42 10.69 5.91
C LEU A 154 -4.82 9.27 5.87
N MET A 155 -3.57 9.09 5.41
CA MET A 155 -2.95 7.76 5.33
C MET A 155 -2.59 7.21 6.71
N TYR A 156 -2.17 8.07 7.64
CA TYR A 156 -1.98 7.70 9.03
C TYR A 156 -3.30 7.25 9.66
N GLU A 157 -4.34 8.07 9.49
CA GLU A 157 -5.67 7.78 10.03
C GLU A 157 -6.28 6.51 9.45
N ARG A 158 -6.07 6.26 8.15
CA ARG A 158 -6.44 4.98 7.52
C ARG A 158 -5.81 3.81 8.25
N MET A 159 -4.49 3.81 8.44
CA MET A 159 -3.78 2.73 9.14
C MET A 159 -4.25 2.61 10.59
N ARG A 160 -4.47 3.74 11.29
CA ARG A 160 -4.96 3.75 12.68
C ARG A 160 -6.33 3.11 12.80
N VAL A 161 -7.32 3.52 11.99
CA VAL A 161 -8.66 2.97 12.09
C VAL A 161 -8.75 1.52 11.61
N GLN A 162 -7.93 1.12 10.64
CA GLN A 162 -7.78 -0.28 10.25
C GLN A 162 -7.22 -1.12 11.40
N CYS A 163 -6.20 -0.62 12.08
CA CYS A 163 -5.62 -1.28 13.26
C CYS A 163 -6.65 -1.41 14.40
N GLU A 164 -7.37 -0.33 14.73
CA GLU A 164 -8.42 -0.35 15.75
C GLU A 164 -9.54 -1.34 15.42
N TYR A 165 -9.96 -1.39 14.14
CA TYR A 165 -10.95 -2.35 13.67
C TYR A 165 -10.46 -3.79 13.85
N LEU A 166 -9.23 -4.08 13.45
CA LEU A 166 -8.65 -5.43 13.54
C LEU A 166 -8.49 -5.90 14.98
N LEU A 167 -8.13 -5.01 15.90
CA LEU A 167 -8.02 -5.32 17.33
C LEU A 167 -9.37 -5.55 18.01
N ALA A 168 -10.44 -5.01 17.45
CA ALA A 168 -11.82 -5.17 17.97
C ALA A 168 -12.60 -6.29 17.29
N ARG A 169 -12.09 -6.89 16.21
CA ARG A 169 -12.77 -7.95 15.47
C ARG A 169 -12.75 -9.29 16.23
N GLU A 170 -13.58 -10.21 15.82
CA GLU A 170 -13.54 -11.59 16.26
C GLU A 170 -12.23 -12.27 15.79
N GLU A 171 -11.56 -13.03 16.65
CA GLU A 171 -10.23 -13.60 16.39
C GLU A 171 -10.21 -14.64 15.26
N ASP A 172 -11.29 -15.34 15.03
CA ASP A 172 -11.42 -16.38 14.00
C ASP A 172 -11.65 -15.82 12.60
N ARG A 173 -11.84 -14.50 12.48
CA ARG A 173 -12.08 -13.85 11.20
C ARG A 173 -10.77 -13.43 10.52
N ALA A 174 -10.72 -13.63 9.21
CA ALA A 174 -9.69 -13.04 8.35
C ALA A 174 -10.14 -11.67 7.83
N SER A 175 -9.23 -10.80 7.49
CA SER A 175 -9.56 -9.50 6.89
C SER A 175 -8.73 -9.21 5.65
N VAL A 176 -9.39 -8.71 4.61
CA VAL A 176 -8.77 -8.16 3.40
C VAL A 176 -8.99 -6.66 3.42
N LEU A 177 -7.94 -5.90 3.72
CA LEU A 177 -7.98 -4.44 3.74
C LEU A 177 -7.70 -3.93 2.32
N LEU A 178 -8.61 -3.16 1.74
CA LEU A 178 -8.56 -2.70 0.36
C LEU A 178 -8.78 -1.19 0.26
N ASP A 179 -8.06 -0.55 -0.65
CA ASP A 179 -8.43 0.80 -1.09
C ASP A 179 -9.80 0.77 -1.80
N SER A 180 -10.52 1.87 -1.83
CA SER A 180 -11.83 1.98 -2.48
C SER A 180 -11.76 1.80 -4.02
N ASP A 181 -10.58 1.94 -4.59
CA ASP A 181 -10.28 1.69 -6.02
C ASP A 181 -9.59 0.35 -6.27
N ALA A 182 -9.57 -0.53 -5.26
CA ALA A 182 -9.06 -1.90 -5.33
C ALA A 182 -10.20 -2.89 -5.07
N ILE A 183 -10.52 -3.72 -6.05
CA ILE A 183 -11.66 -4.63 -5.99
C ILE A 183 -11.22 -6.08 -5.88
N VAL A 184 -11.99 -6.88 -5.14
CA VAL A 184 -11.82 -8.33 -5.11
C VAL A 184 -12.22 -8.93 -6.47
N ASN A 185 -11.36 -9.76 -7.05
CA ASN A 185 -11.54 -10.32 -8.39
C ASN A 185 -11.59 -11.86 -8.41
N ALA A 186 -10.99 -12.50 -7.42
CA ALA A 186 -11.03 -13.94 -7.22
C ALA A 186 -11.43 -14.27 -5.77
N ASP A 187 -11.83 -15.52 -5.52
CA ASP A 187 -12.24 -15.99 -4.19
C ASP A 187 -11.16 -15.68 -3.13
N PRO A 188 -11.47 -14.85 -2.13
CA PRO A 188 -10.49 -14.42 -1.14
C PRO A 188 -10.02 -15.54 -0.21
N CYS A 189 -10.71 -16.68 -0.12
CA CYS A 189 -10.24 -17.82 0.65
C CYS A 189 -8.85 -18.28 0.21
N GLY A 190 -8.60 -18.27 -1.10
CA GLY A 190 -7.31 -18.66 -1.67
C GLY A 190 -6.14 -17.78 -1.23
N LEU A 191 -6.40 -16.52 -0.87
CA LEU A 191 -5.40 -15.58 -0.36
C LEU A 191 -4.73 -16.11 0.91
N PHE A 192 -5.51 -16.67 1.83
CA PHE A 192 -5.05 -17.06 3.16
C PHE A 192 -4.26 -18.36 3.19
N THR A 193 -4.21 -19.11 2.12
CA THR A 193 -3.32 -20.28 1.99
C THR A 193 -1.85 -19.90 2.17
N HIS A 194 -1.49 -18.66 1.80
CA HIS A 194 -0.11 -18.21 1.69
C HIS A 194 0.24 -16.93 2.47
N THR A 195 -0.69 -16.30 3.19
CA THR A 195 -0.47 -14.96 3.76
C THR A 195 0.36 -14.90 5.05
N GLY A 196 0.56 -15.98 5.78
CA GLY A 196 1.14 -15.88 7.12
C GLY A 196 0.16 -15.21 8.11
N ASP A 197 0.66 -14.52 9.14
CA ASP A 197 -0.16 -13.68 10.03
C ASP A 197 -0.58 -12.40 9.33
N LEU A 198 0.35 -11.83 8.54
CA LEU A 198 0.16 -10.63 7.73
C LEU A 198 0.68 -10.89 6.31
N GLY A 199 -0.14 -10.59 5.31
CA GLY A 199 0.24 -10.58 3.90
C GLY A 199 0.37 -9.15 3.40
N LEU A 200 1.56 -8.77 2.90
CA LEU A 200 1.82 -7.45 2.32
C LEU A 200 2.07 -7.59 0.82
N THR A 201 1.46 -6.71 0.04
CA THR A 201 1.65 -6.75 -1.42
C THR A 201 2.92 -6.03 -1.84
N TRP A 202 3.78 -6.75 -2.56
CA TRP A 202 5.12 -6.37 -2.94
C TRP A 202 5.20 -5.87 -4.39
N ARG A 203 5.92 -4.77 -4.62
CA ARG A 203 6.19 -4.20 -5.95
C ARG A 203 7.64 -4.40 -6.36
N ASP A 204 7.84 -5.09 -7.46
CA ASP A 204 9.15 -5.13 -8.10
C ASP A 204 9.51 -3.78 -8.69
N GLY A 205 10.78 -3.39 -8.57
CA GLY A 205 11.29 -2.16 -9.17
C GLY A 205 11.01 -0.86 -8.40
N PHE A 206 10.38 -0.91 -7.23
CA PHE A 206 10.14 0.26 -6.37
C PHE A 206 10.91 0.15 -5.04
N PRO A 207 12.22 0.38 -5.03
CA PRO A 207 13.05 0.16 -3.86
C PRO A 207 12.70 1.08 -2.67
N THR A 208 12.13 2.26 -2.91
CA THR A 208 11.77 3.22 -1.87
C THR A 208 10.41 2.99 -1.24
N ALA A 209 9.48 2.37 -1.97
CA ALA A 209 8.17 2.02 -1.48
C ALA A 209 7.80 0.60 -1.97
N PRO A 210 8.48 -0.43 -1.44
CA PRO A 210 8.36 -1.80 -1.92
C PRO A 210 6.98 -2.40 -1.68
N PHE A 211 6.25 -1.92 -0.69
CA PHE A 211 4.90 -2.38 -0.39
C PHE A 211 3.85 -1.44 -0.95
N ASN A 212 2.71 -2.01 -1.27
CA ASN A 212 1.54 -1.26 -1.66
C ASN A 212 0.45 -1.43 -0.60
N GLY A 213 0.16 -0.36 0.14
CA GLY A 213 -0.86 -0.36 1.18
C GLY A 213 -2.31 -0.52 0.69
N GLY A 214 -2.54 -0.52 -0.63
CA GLY A 214 -3.88 -0.66 -1.21
C GLY A 214 -4.49 -2.07 -1.12
N ALA A 215 -3.70 -3.09 -0.74
CA ALA A 215 -4.20 -4.42 -0.40
C ALA A 215 -3.30 -5.05 0.67
N ILE A 216 -3.88 -5.34 1.83
CA ILE A 216 -3.23 -5.99 2.98
C ILE A 216 -4.12 -7.14 3.44
N PHE A 217 -3.52 -8.29 3.75
CA PHE A 217 -4.24 -9.49 4.14
C PHE A 217 -3.88 -9.87 5.57
N VAL A 218 -4.88 -10.00 6.42
CA VAL A 218 -4.72 -10.27 7.85
C VAL A 218 -5.40 -11.60 8.17
N ALA A 219 -4.60 -12.61 8.49
CA ALA A 219 -5.10 -13.94 8.83
C ALA A 219 -5.91 -13.92 10.15
N PRO A 220 -6.71 -14.95 10.44
CA PRO A 220 -7.30 -15.15 11.76
C PRO A 220 -6.26 -15.15 12.88
N GLY A 221 -6.65 -14.75 14.08
CA GLY A 221 -5.81 -14.67 15.27
C GLY A 221 -5.23 -13.29 15.53
N GLU A 222 -4.43 -13.16 16.57
CA GLU A 222 -3.91 -11.90 17.09
C GLU A 222 -2.63 -11.43 16.38
N GLY A 223 -1.90 -12.32 15.69
CA GLY A 223 -0.58 -12.02 15.12
C GLY A 223 -0.59 -10.93 14.07
N GLY A 224 -1.55 -10.97 13.15
CA GLY A 224 -1.69 -9.95 12.10
C GLY A 224 -2.09 -8.58 12.64
N PRO A 225 -3.12 -8.44 13.49
CA PRO A 225 -3.45 -7.18 14.15
C PRO A 225 -2.29 -6.58 14.93
N ALA A 226 -1.54 -7.40 15.69
CA ALA A 226 -0.36 -6.94 16.42
C ALA A 226 0.74 -6.40 15.51
N LEU A 227 1.01 -7.08 14.38
CA LEU A 227 1.98 -6.60 13.37
C LEU A 227 1.53 -5.28 12.74
N LEU A 228 0.25 -5.10 12.48
CA LEU A 228 -0.24 -3.84 11.93
C LEU A 228 -0.17 -2.71 12.97
N ARG A 229 -0.33 -3.03 14.25
CA ARG A 229 -0.10 -2.07 15.34
C ARG A 229 1.36 -1.63 15.40
N GLU A 230 2.30 -2.55 15.29
CA GLU A 230 3.73 -2.22 15.21
C GLU A 230 4.06 -1.39 13.96
N ALA A 231 3.38 -1.65 12.83
CA ALA A 231 3.51 -0.78 11.66
C ALA A 231 3.01 0.65 11.92
N LEU A 232 1.93 0.80 12.70
CA LEU A 232 1.44 2.11 13.12
C LEU A 232 2.45 2.82 14.05
N ASP A 233 3.06 2.08 14.98
CA ASP A 233 4.12 2.60 15.84
C ASP A 233 5.34 3.06 15.01
N CYS A 234 5.72 2.31 13.96
CA CYS A 234 6.72 2.75 12.99
C CYS A 234 6.31 4.03 12.26
N TYR A 235 5.03 4.20 11.95
CA TYR A 235 4.53 5.42 11.32
C TYR A 235 4.64 6.62 12.28
N ASP A 236 4.31 6.44 13.55
CA ASP A 236 4.47 7.45 14.58
C ASP A 236 5.96 7.87 14.73
N GLU A 237 6.88 6.92 14.67
CA GLU A 237 8.31 7.20 14.64
C GLU A 237 8.71 8.07 13.44
N LEU A 238 8.24 7.70 12.23
CA LEU A 238 8.51 8.46 11.00
C LEU A 238 8.06 9.91 11.10
N VAL A 239 6.83 10.16 11.57
CA VAL A 239 6.25 11.51 11.64
C VAL A 239 6.81 12.35 12.79
N ASN A 240 7.47 11.73 13.77
CA ASN A 240 8.10 12.41 14.89
C ASN A 240 9.63 12.57 14.71
N HIS A 241 10.24 11.94 13.71
CA HIS A 241 11.67 12.03 13.46
C HIS A 241 12.02 13.32 12.68
N PRO A 242 12.76 14.28 13.26
CA PRO A 242 12.97 15.61 12.68
C PRO A 242 13.53 15.59 11.25
N ASN A 243 14.52 14.73 10.98
CA ASN A 243 15.15 14.64 9.66
C ASN A 243 14.21 14.00 8.62
N VAL A 244 13.35 13.08 9.04
CA VAL A 244 12.37 12.44 8.17
C VAL A 244 11.28 13.44 7.81
N VAL A 245 10.74 14.15 8.80
CA VAL A 245 9.73 15.19 8.58
C VAL A 245 10.27 16.31 7.69
N ALA A 246 11.49 16.79 7.93
CA ALA A 246 12.11 17.82 7.09
C ALA A 246 12.24 17.39 5.62
N ALA A 247 12.50 16.09 5.36
CA ALA A 247 12.69 15.57 4.02
C ALA A 247 11.39 15.13 3.32
N PHE A 248 10.37 14.74 4.08
CA PHE A 248 9.22 13.98 3.55
C PHE A 248 7.86 14.45 4.04
N GLU A 249 7.75 15.58 4.69
CA GLU A 249 6.50 16.00 5.36
C GLU A 249 5.26 15.84 4.45
N THR A 250 5.36 16.30 3.21
CA THR A 250 4.26 16.19 2.23
C THR A 250 3.90 14.74 1.93
N ASP A 251 4.91 13.89 1.74
CA ASP A 251 4.68 12.48 1.39
C ASP A 251 4.14 11.67 2.57
N LEU A 252 4.65 11.92 3.77
CA LEU A 252 4.18 11.26 4.99
C LEU A 252 2.71 11.61 5.28
N ARG A 253 2.34 12.85 5.03
CA ARG A 253 0.96 13.32 5.25
C ARG A 253 0.01 12.85 4.15
N ALA A 254 0.44 12.89 2.89
CA ALA A 254 -0.45 12.67 1.76
C ALA A 254 -0.67 11.17 1.44
N TRP A 255 0.38 10.42 1.00
CA TRP A 255 0.12 9.14 0.33
C TRP A 255 1.10 8.00 0.59
N TRP A 256 2.27 8.25 1.17
CA TRP A 256 3.35 7.25 1.20
C TRP A 256 3.73 6.78 2.60
N GLY A 257 3.28 7.46 3.65
CA GLY A 257 3.71 7.20 5.02
C GLY A 257 3.40 5.78 5.50
N ASP A 258 2.24 5.25 5.16
CA ASP A 258 1.85 3.87 5.46
C ASP A 258 2.78 2.84 4.80
N GLN A 259 3.22 3.10 3.58
CA GLN A 259 4.11 2.21 2.84
C GLN A 259 5.52 2.22 3.41
N TYR A 260 5.99 3.39 3.88
CA TYR A 260 7.26 3.49 4.61
C TYR A 260 7.19 2.80 5.97
N ALA A 261 6.09 2.95 6.69
CA ALA A 261 5.87 2.27 7.96
C ALA A 261 5.90 0.74 7.80
N LEU A 262 5.24 0.20 6.78
CA LEU A 262 5.29 -1.21 6.44
C LEU A 262 6.70 -1.67 6.06
N ALA A 263 7.45 -0.84 5.33
CA ALA A 263 8.84 -1.15 4.98
C ALA A 263 9.75 -1.17 6.22
N LEU A 264 9.54 -0.27 7.17
CA LEU A 264 10.25 -0.27 8.46
C LEU A 264 9.92 -1.52 9.28
N LEU A 265 8.64 -1.83 9.45
CA LEU A 265 8.19 -3.02 10.17
C LEU A 265 8.94 -4.28 9.73
N VAL A 266 9.09 -4.48 8.41
CA VAL A 266 9.71 -5.69 7.86
C VAL A 266 11.23 -5.61 7.72
N GLY A 267 11.86 -4.44 8.00
CA GLY A 267 13.31 -4.25 7.87
C GLY A 267 13.79 -4.22 6.43
N TYR A 268 13.73 -3.07 5.84
CA TYR A 268 14.01 -2.82 4.42
C TYR A 268 15.35 -3.34 3.88
N ARG A 269 16.38 -3.42 4.73
CA ARG A 269 17.73 -3.90 4.31
C ARG A 269 17.73 -5.29 3.68
N ASN A 270 16.74 -6.11 3.98
CA ASN A 270 16.66 -7.49 3.47
C ASN A 270 16.15 -7.58 2.02
N PHE A 271 15.76 -6.46 1.41
CA PHE A 271 15.24 -6.45 0.04
C PHE A 271 16.32 -6.45 -1.05
N ALA A 272 17.59 -6.26 -0.70
CA ALA A 272 18.69 -6.43 -1.65
C ALA A 272 18.83 -7.88 -2.13
N ASP A 273 18.43 -8.86 -1.31
CA ASP A 273 18.41 -10.30 -1.63
C ASP A 273 17.04 -10.77 -2.14
N ARG A 274 16.56 -10.15 -3.19
CA ARG A 274 15.22 -10.35 -3.78
C ARG A 274 14.88 -11.78 -4.20
N GLY A 275 15.87 -12.63 -4.40
CA GLY A 275 15.67 -13.98 -4.92
C GLY A 275 15.12 -14.99 -3.90
N ALA A 276 15.20 -14.71 -2.60
CA ALA A 276 14.91 -15.69 -1.55
C ALA A 276 13.79 -15.30 -0.58
N ALA A 277 13.39 -14.01 -0.48
CA ALA A 277 12.50 -13.60 0.59
C ALA A 277 11.03 -13.59 0.17
N HIS A 278 10.35 -14.69 0.33
CA HIS A 278 8.88 -14.77 0.23
C HIS A 278 8.17 -14.23 1.49
N GLY A 279 8.91 -13.74 2.47
CA GLY A 279 8.39 -13.24 3.73
C GLY A 279 9.47 -13.08 4.80
N THR A 280 9.06 -12.76 6.01
CA THR A 280 9.94 -12.61 7.17
C THR A 280 9.24 -13.02 8.46
N TYR A 281 10.02 -13.30 9.50
CA TYR A 281 9.53 -13.40 10.87
C TYR A 281 9.81 -12.09 11.62
N ILE A 282 8.84 -11.66 12.40
CA ILE A 282 8.98 -10.60 13.41
C ILE A 282 8.62 -11.27 14.74
N ASP A 283 9.62 -11.55 15.56
CA ASP A 283 9.54 -12.46 16.70
C ASP A 283 9.03 -13.85 16.28
N ALA A 284 7.87 -14.29 16.80
CA ALA A 284 7.22 -15.55 16.40
C ALA A 284 6.17 -15.40 15.30
N ARG A 285 5.89 -14.17 14.86
CA ARG A 285 4.85 -13.85 13.87
C ARG A 285 5.42 -13.80 12.47
N THR A 286 4.56 -14.08 11.49
CA THR A 286 4.96 -14.22 10.10
C THR A 286 4.37 -13.12 9.22
N VAL A 287 5.23 -12.47 8.42
CA VAL A 287 4.84 -11.55 7.35
C VAL A 287 5.16 -12.17 6.01
N ARG A 288 4.16 -12.35 5.16
CA ARG A 288 4.32 -12.85 3.80
C ARG A 288 4.38 -11.71 2.79
N PHE A 289 5.31 -11.82 1.83
CA PHE A 289 5.40 -10.90 0.69
C PHE A 289 4.71 -11.52 -0.51
N LEU A 290 3.71 -10.84 -1.01
CA LEU A 290 2.84 -11.30 -2.08
C LEU A 290 3.05 -10.39 -3.30
N PRO A 291 3.40 -10.92 -4.50
CA PRO A 291 3.68 -10.08 -5.65
C PRO A 291 2.44 -9.25 -6.05
N CYS A 292 2.61 -7.94 -6.21
CA CYS A 292 1.53 -7.06 -6.69
C CYS A 292 0.98 -7.49 -8.04
N SER A 293 1.80 -8.11 -8.88
CA SER A 293 1.38 -8.63 -10.19
C SER A 293 0.25 -9.65 -10.12
N GLU A 294 0.01 -10.24 -8.94
CA GLU A 294 -1.02 -11.27 -8.70
C GLU A 294 -2.02 -10.82 -7.62
N TYR A 295 -1.51 -10.33 -6.50
CA TYR A 295 -2.30 -10.06 -5.29
C TYR A 295 -2.79 -8.62 -5.15
N ASN A 296 -2.30 -7.70 -5.99
CA ASN A 296 -2.73 -6.30 -6.03
C ASN A 296 -2.41 -5.71 -7.41
N TYR A 297 -2.95 -6.36 -8.45
CA TYR A 297 -2.63 -6.06 -9.83
C TYR A 297 -3.11 -4.66 -10.20
N THR A 298 -2.17 -3.79 -10.55
CA THR A 298 -2.48 -2.47 -11.06
C THR A 298 -2.76 -2.55 -12.57
N VAL A 299 -3.93 -2.08 -12.97
CA VAL A 299 -4.32 -2.02 -14.38
C VAL A 299 -3.32 -1.19 -15.17
N GLU A 300 -2.75 -1.75 -16.21
CA GLU A 300 -1.84 -1.05 -17.11
C GLU A 300 -2.64 -0.14 -18.06
N THR A 301 -2.14 1.08 -18.25
CA THR A 301 -2.84 2.09 -19.07
C THR A 301 -2.10 2.46 -20.33
N ALA A 302 -0.90 1.96 -20.55
CA ALA A 302 0.01 2.48 -21.58
C ALA A 302 -0.62 2.58 -22.98
N ASN A 303 -1.66 1.77 -23.30
CA ASN A 303 -2.35 1.80 -24.60
C ASN A 303 -3.84 1.39 -24.53
N SER A 304 -4.45 1.37 -23.35
CA SER A 304 -5.81 0.86 -23.18
C SER A 304 -6.78 1.98 -22.79
N VAL A 305 -7.63 2.38 -23.70
CA VAL A 305 -8.77 3.30 -23.50
C VAL A 305 -9.98 2.56 -22.91
N ALA A 306 -9.89 1.26 -22.70
CA ALA A 306 -10.98 0.40 -22.26
C ALA A 306 -10.57 -0.41 -21.03
N ALA A 307 -11.55 -0.74 -20.20
CA ALA A 307 -11.35 -1.62 -19.07
C ALA A 307 -10.81 -2.98 -19.51
N PRO A 308 -9.88 -3.60 -18.75
CA PRO A 308 -9.35 -4.90 -19.08
C PRO A 308 -10.45 -5.98 -19.06
N GLU A 309 -10.22 -7.07 -19.78
CA GLU A 309 -11.16 -8.20 -19.83
C GLU A 309 -10.98 -9.07 -18.57
N PRO A 310 -12.02 -9.24 -17.71
CA PRO A 310 -11.90 -10.00 -16.47
C PRO A 310 -11.44 -11.45 -16.66
N ARG A 311 -11.80 -12.11 -17.79
CA ARG A 311 -11.36 -13.48 -18.10
C ARG A 311 -9.85 -13.60 -18.19
N ARG A 312 -9.16 -12.54 -18.64
CA ARG A 312 -7.70 -12.50 -18.74
C ARG A 312 -7.05 -12.25 -17.38
N LEU A 313 -7.82 -11.67 -16.44
CA LEU A 313 -7.36 -11.36 -15.08
C LEU A 313 -7.84 -12.37 -14.03
N ARG A 314 -8.36 -13.52 -14.43
CA ARG A 314 -8.93 -14.55 -13.52
C ARG A 314 -7.94 -15.05 -12.45
N GLU A 315 -6.64 -14.94 -12.72
CA GLU A 315 -5.56 -15.34 -11.81
C GLU A 315 -5.14 -14.21 -10.87
N LYS A 316 -5.70 -13.00 -11.03
CA LYS A 316 -5.44 -11.87 -10.15
C LYS A 316 -6.47 -11.86 -9.03
N PHE A 317 -5.99 -11.84 -7.79
CA PHE A 317 -6.89 -11.81 -6.62
C PHE A 317 -7.53 -10.45 -6.44
N ILE A 318 -6.74 -9.39 -6.53
CA ILE A 318 -7.19 -8.00 -6.42
C ILE A 318 -6.80 -7.25 -7.69
N VAL A 319 -7.72 -6.44 -8.22
CA VAL A 319 -7.49 -5.53 -9.34
C VAL A 319 -7.62 -4.09 -8.85
N HIS A 320 -6.58 -3.29 -9.07
CA HIS A 320 -6.42 -1.97 -8.48
C HIS A 320 -6.38 -0.87 -9.56
N PHE A 321 -7.35 0.03 -9.52
CA PHE A 321 -7.59 1.09 -10.50
C PHE A 321 -7.00 2.44 -10.05
N LYS A 322 -5.68 2.52 -9.87
CA LYS A 322 -4.98 3.71 -9.35
C LYS A 322 -5.09 4.93 -10.27
N GLY A 323 -5.18 6.11 -9.65
CA GLY A 323 -5.16 7.38 -10.36
C GLY A 323 -6.31 7.50 -11.38
N ASN A 324 -6.01 7.95 -12.60
CA ASN A 324 -7.01 8.13 -13.66
C ASN A 324 -7.66 6.81 -14.15
N ARG A 325 -7.12 5.65 -13.75
CA ARG A 325 -7.71 4.33 -14.07
C ARG A 325 -9.01 4.05 -13.34
N LYS A 326 -9.34 4.83 -12.30
CA LYS A 326 -10.60 4.76 -11.57
C LYS A 326 -11.82 4.84 -12.51
N SER A 327 -11.72 5.61 -13.59
CA SER A 327 -12.76 5.69 -14.62
C SER A 327 -13.07 4.37 -15.32
N LEU A 328 -12.15 3.40 -15.28
CA LEU A 328 -12.32 2.07 -15.90
C LEU A 328 -12.98 1.06 -14.95
N GLN A 329 -13.12 1.38 -13.66
CA GLN A 329 -13.58 0.43 -12.65
C GLN A 329 -15.01 -0.04 -12.93
N SER A 330 -15.93 0.88 -13.19
CA SER A 330 -17.35 0.57 -13.41
C SER A 330 -17.55 -0.36 -14.60
N GLU A 331 -16.87 -0.09 -15.71
CA GLU A 331 -16.94 -0.97 -16.90
C GLU A 331 -16.39 -2.38 -16.60
N TYR A 332 -15.26 -2.44 -15.87
CA TYR A 332 -14.68 -3.72 -15.46
C TYR A 332 -15.61 -4.53 -14.57
N VAL A 333 -16.19 -3.89 -13.55
CA VAL A 333 -17.10 -4.54 -12.59
C VAL A 333 -18.38 -5.03 -13.27
N ALA A 334 -18.93 -4.26 -14.20
CA ALA A 334 -20.09 -4.70 -14.99
C ALA A 334 -19.78 -6.00 -15.76
N ARG A 335 -18.61 -6.09 -16.39
CA ARG A 335 -18.14 -7.30 -17.08
C ARG A 335 -17.89 -8.47 -16.12
N LEU A 336 -17.30 -8.20 -14.96
CA LEU A 336 -17.03 -9.21 -13.92
C LEU A 336 -18.33 -9.83 -13.42
N ARG A 337 -19.33 -9.00 -13.12
CA ARG A 337 -20.68 -9.44 -12.72
C ARG A 337 -21.34 -10.32 -13.79
N ALA A 338 -21.28 -9.91 -15.05
CA ALA A 338 -21.85 -10.69 -16.16
C ALA A 338 -21.21 -12.08 -16.27
N LEU A 339 -19.89 -12.20 -16.07
CA LEU A 339 -19.19 -13.48 -16.09
C LEU A 339 -19.62 -14.41 -14.95
N LYS A 340 -19.82 -13.88 -13.75
CA LYS A 340 -20.22 -14.66 -12.56
C LYS A 340 -21.68 -15.13 -12.64
N SER A 341 -22.55 -14.36 -13.31
CA SER A 341 -23.97 -14.73 -13.51
C SER A 341 -24.15 -15.89 -14.50
N THR A 342 -23.11 -16.24 -15.27
CA THR A 342 -23.14 -17.31 -16.28
C THR A 342 -22.47 -18.61 -15.80
N GLN A 343 -21.90 -18.63 -14.61
CA GLN A 343 -21.33 -19.80 -13.93
C GLN A 343 -22.27 -20.36 -12.86
#